data_08983a9b1772a54e906bf548d467878b
#
_entry.id   08983a9b1772a54e906bf548d467878b
#
_cell.length_a   1.000
_cell.length_b   1.000
_cell.length_c   1.000
_cell.angle_alpha   90.00
_cell.angle_beta   90.00
_cell.angle_gamma   90.00
#
_symmetry.space_group_name_H-M   'P 1'
#
loop_
_entity.id
_entity.type
_entity.pdbx_description
1 polymer ?
#
loop_
_entity_poly.entity_id
_entity_poly.type
_entity_poly.pdbx_seq_one_letter_code
_entity_poly.pdbx_strand_id
1 'polypeptide(L)'
;VPSAISPRWIRAIRPQDFVFCLLFAVLAATSPGLDASEAVLLLALLVWQIAESKVPTLTAKRGRLVSIALKLVLGYLLIGYTGGLNSRYFLVLLLPVVTVATTFGVVAMLLTSLLVVGAYLSFLLYIDWMAYVLGPSEIAELAARLAFLAMAGNLANTVAEDLRRQSERNRRTAEQLADANRHLQEAEEAVRRSDRLAALGQLTA
;
A
#
# COMPACT_ATOMS: atom_id res chain seq x y z
N VAL A 1 1.81 15.47 -37.21
CA VAL A 1 2.51 14.42 -36.47
C VAL A 1 1.43 13.51 -35.91
N PRO A 2 1.31 12.22 -36.32
CA PRO A 2 0.27 11.34 -35.81
C PRO A 2 0.55 11.04 -34.33
N SER A 3 -0.40 11.38 -33.48
CA SER A 3 -0.41 11.00 -32.06
C SER A 3 -0.45 9.48 -31.98
N ALA A 4 0.64 8.89 -31.52
CA ALA A 4 0.73 7.47 -31.23
C ALA A 4 -0.36 7.11 -30.22
N ILE A 5 -1.37 6.38 -30.68
CA ILE A 5 -2.44 5.81 -29.86
C ILE A 5 -1.79 4.76 -28.96
N SER A 6 -1.37 5.18 -27.76
CA SER A 6 -0.92 4.21 -26.75
C SER A 6 -2.12 3.32 -26.41
N PRO A 7 -2.04 2.00 -26.57
CA PRO A 7 -3.15 1.11 -26.34
C PRO A 7 -3.66 1.25 -24.90
N ARG A 8 -4.98 1.33 -24.72
CA ARG A 8 -5.68 1.58 -23.45
C ARG A 8 -5.24 0.64 -22.30
N TRP A 9 -4.78 -0.55 -22.61
CA TRP A 9 -4.32 -1.54 -21.62
C TRP A 9 -2.96 -1.19 -21.00
N ILE A 10 -2.07 -0.42 -21.70
CA ILE A 10 -0.79 0.05 -21.12
C ILE A 10 -1.03 1.09 -20.02
N ARG A 11 -2.10 1.89 -20.11
CA ARG A 11 -2.50 2.83 -19.04
C ARG A 11 -3.16 2.15 -17.83
N ALA A 12 -3.54 0.88 -17.96
CA ALA A 12 -4.17 0.12 -16.87
C ALA A 12 -3.14 -0.50 -15.91
N ILE A 13 -1.85 -0.61 -16.30
CA ILE A 13 -0.79 -1.18 -15.46
C ILE A 13 -0.12 -0.03 -14.71
N ARG A 14 -0.22 -0.05 -13.40
CA ARG A 14 0.47 0.90 -12.52
C ARG A 14 1.87 0.36 -12.21
N PRO A 15 2.89 1.23 -11.98
CA PRO A 15 4.24 0.77 -11.63
C PRO A 15 4.26 -0.13 -10.39
N GLN A 16 3.34 0.08 -9.46
CA GLN A 16 3.15 -0.78 -8.29
C GLN A 16 2.75 -2.22 -8.65
N ASP A 17 1.96 -2.43 -9.72
CA ASP A 17 1.55 -3.77 -10.16
C ASP A 17 2.77 -4.58 -10.62
N PHE A 18 3.73 -3.91 -11.26
CA PHE A 18 5.00 -4.52 -11.66
C PHE A 18 5.85 -4.94 -10.45
N VAL A 19 5.91 -4.10 -9.43
CA VAL A 19 6.62 -4.44 -8.18
C VAL A 19 6.02 -5.67 -7.51
N PHE A 20 4.70 -5.78 -7.46
CA PHE A 20 4.03 -6.97 -6.91
C PHE A 20 4.27 -8.22 -7.79
N CYS A 21 4.18 -8.11 -9.11
CA CYS A 21 4.52 -9.21 -10.00
C CYS A 21 5.96 -9.69 -9.78
N LEU A 22 6.91 -8.76 -9.65
CA LEU A 22 8.31 -9.09 -9.38
C LEU A 22 8.46 -9.78 -8.02
N LEU A 23 7.82 -9.24 -6.97
CA LEU A 23 7.85 -9.83 -5.63
C LEU A 23 7.35 -11.29 -5.65
N PHE A 24 6.18 -11.53 -6.23
CA PHE A 24 5.61 -12.88 -6.30
C PHE A 24 6.41 -13.81 -7.22
N ALA A 25 6.99 -13.29 -8.31
CA ALA A 25 7.90 -14.06 -9.17
C ALA A 25 9.18 -14.49 -8.43
N VAL A 26 9.78 -13.60 -7.64
CA VAL A 26 10.93 -13.93 -6.79
C VAL A 26 10.54 -14.96 -5.74
N LEU A 27 9.41 -14.81 -5.07
CA LEU A 27 8.92 -15.79 -4.08
C LEU A 27 8.71 -17.16 -4.72
N ALA A 28 8.13 -17.23 -5.92
CA ALA A 28 7.96 -18.48 -6.66
C ALA A 28 9.31 -19.09 -7.09
N ALA A 29 10.24 -18.28 -7.57
CA ALA A 29 11.56 -18.72 -8.01
C ALA A 29 12.45 -19.25 -6.88
N THR A 30 12.25 -18.81 -5.65
CA THR A 30 13.00 -19.25 -4.46
C THR A 30 12.48 -20.58 -3.87
N SER A 31 11.36 -21.12 -4.38
CA SER A 31 10.81 -22.40 -3.95
C SER A 31 11.35 -23.54 -4.82
N PRO A 32 12.21 -24.42 -4.30
CA PRO A 32 12.63 -25.61 -5.02
C PRO A 32 11.51 -26.65 -5.00
N GLY A 33 10.85 -26.88 -6.13
CA GLY A 33 9.75 -27.81 -6.27
C GLY A 33 8.40 -27.18 -5.87
N LEU A 34 8.01 -26.14 -6.61
CA LEU A 34 6.74 -25.44 -6.41
C LEU A 34 5.56 -26.40 -6.59
N ASP A 35 4.87 -26.71 -5.51
CA ASP A 35 3.66 -27.53 -5.56
C ASP A 35 2.49 -26.75 -6.20
N ALA A 36 1.56 -27.48 -6.82
CA ALA A 36 0.39 -26.88 -7.48
C ALA A 36 -0.45 -26.02 -6.50
N SER A 37 -0.56 -26.44 -5.24
CA SER A 37 -1.27 -25.71 -4.18
C SER A 37 -0.59 -24.38 -3.83
N GLU A 38 0.72 -24.37 -3.73
CA GLU A 38 1.52 -23.17 -3.49
C GLU A 38 1.38 -22.17 -4.66
N ALA A 39 1.51 -22.68 -5.89
CA ALA A 39 1.36 -21.86 -7.10
C ALA A 39 -0.03 -21.20 -7.18
N VAL A 40 -1.09 -21.95 -6.86
CA VAL A 40 -2.46 -21.43 -6.86
C VAL A 40 -2.64 -20.34 -5.80
N LEU A 41 -2.14 -20.53 -4.58
CA LEU A 41 -2.25 -19.54 -3.51
C LEU A 41 -1.45 -18.26 -3.81
N LEU A 42 -0.23 -18.41 -4.33
CA LEU A 42 0.59 -17.26 -4.77
C LEU A 42 -0.10 -16.49 -5.89
N LEU A 43 -0.64 -17.19 -6.88
CA LEU A 43 -1.35 -16.60 -8.00
C LEU A 43 -2.65 -15.91 -7.53
N ALA A 44 -3.39 -16.54 -6.61
CA ALA A 44 -4.59 -15.94 -6.02
C ALA A 44 -4.26 -14.62 -5.27
N LEU A 45 -3.18 -14.60 -4.50
CA LEU A 45 -2.71 -13.39 -3.81
C LEU A 45 -2.29 -12.31 -4.80
N LEU A 46 -1.54 -12.66 -5.84
CA LEU A 46 -1.13 -11.72 -6.88
C LEU A 46 -2.32 -11.11 -7.62
N VAL A 47 -3.24 -11.97 -8.08
CA VAL A 47 -4.47 -11.53 -8.78
C VAL A 47 -5.30 -10.63 -7.87
N TRP A 48 -5.46 -11.00 -6.60
CA TRP A 48 -6.20 -10.19 -5.63
C TRP A 48 -5.52 -8.84 -5.39
N GLN A 49 -4.20 -8.82 -5.25
CA GLN A 49 -3.42 -7.58 -5.05
C GLN A 49 -3.59 -6.61 -6.22
N ILE A 50 -3.60 -7.12 -7.46
CA ILE A 50 -3.81 -6.33 -8.67
C ILE A 50 -5.28 -5.89 -8.76
N ALA A 51 -6.23 -6.77 -8.46
CA ALA A 51 -7.67 -6.48 -8.52
C ALA A 51 -8.07 -5.39 -7.55
N GLU A 52 -7.50 -5.37 -6.33
CA GLU A 52 -7.79 -4.35 -5.31
C GLU A 52 -7.54 -2.92 -5.83
N SER A 53 -6.49 -2.74 -6.63
CA SER A 53 -6.15 -1.41 -7.18
C SER A 53 -7.08 -0.95 -8.30
N LYS A 54 -7.83 -1.87 -8.93
CA LYS A 54 -8.63 -1.62 -10.13
C LYS A 54 -10.13 -1.62 -9.87
N VAL A 55 -10.59 -2.28 -8.79
CA VAL A 55 -12.01 -2.44 -8.49
C VAL A 55 -12.48 -1.35 -7.53
N PRO A 56 -13.37 -0.42 -7.96
CA PRO A 56 -13.79 0.73 -7.13
C PRO A 56 -14.50 0.31 -5.85
N THR A 57 -15.22 -0.81 -5.85
CA THR A 57 -15.91 -1.34 -4.66
C THR A 57 -14.93 -1.76 -3.56
N LEU A 58 -13.72 -2.23 -3.92
CA LEU A 58 -12.68 -2.63 -2.99
C LEU A 58 -11.92 -1.42 -2.41
N THR A 59 -12.01 -0.25 -3.03
CA THR A 59 -11.40 0.98 -2.52
C THR A 59 -12.23 1.64 -1.41
N ALA A 60 -13.51 1.27 -1.26
CA ALA A 60 -14.36 1.71 -0.16
C ALA A 60 -13.88 1.12 1.18
N LYS A 61 -14.16 1.80 2.32
CA LYS A 61 -13.71 1.37 3.66
C LYS A 61 -14.05 -0.11 3.96
N ARG A 62 -15.27 -0.55 3.63
CA ARG A 62 -15.70 -1.96 3.82
C ARG A 62 -14.96 -2.91 2.90
N GLY A 63 -14.79 -2.55 1.62
CA GLY A 63 -14.05 -3.37 0.65
C GLY A 63 -12.58 -3.57 1.05
N ARG A 64 -11.95 -2.54 1.59
CA ARG A 64 -10.57 -2.63 2.10
C ARG A 64 -10.44 -3.57 3.31
N LEU A 65 -11.40 -3.56 4.23
CA LEU A 65 -11.40 -4.51 5.35
C LEU A 65 -11.51 -5.96 4.86
N VAL A 66 -12.40 -6.21 3.88
CA VAL A 66 -12.52 -7.53 3.24
C VAL A 66 -11.21 -7.93 2.55
N SER A 67 -10.57 -7.00 1.85
CA SER A 67 -9.28 -7.24 1.18
C SER A 67 -8.17 -7.59 2.18
N ILE A 68 -8.09 -6.88 3.30
CA ILE A 68 -7.12 -7.15 4.37
C ILE A 68 -7.35 -8.55 4.96
N ALA A 69 -8.60 -8.87 5.29
CA ALA A 69 -8.96 -10.17 5.84
C ALA A 69 -8.63 -11.31 4.86
N LEU A 70 -8.94 -11.14 3.58
CA LEU A 70 -8.64 -12.14 2.56
C LEU A 70 -7.13 -12.34 2.37
N LYS A 71 -6.35 -11.25 2.33
CA LYS A 71 -4.87 -11.34 2.26
C LYS A 71 -4.29 -12.07 3.47
N LEU A 72 -4.84 -11.79 4.65
CA LEU A 72 -4.42 -12.47 5.87
C LEU A 72 -4.71 -13.97 5.80
N VAL A 73 -5.93 -14.35 5.40
CA VAL A 73 -6.35 -15.75 5.27
C VAL A 73 -5.51 -16.48 4.21
N LEU A 74 -5.36 -15.90 3.03
CA LEU A 74 -4.55 -16.50 1.96
C LEU A 74 -3.07 -16.61 2.36
N GLY A 75 -2.51 -15.59 3.00
CA GLY A 75 -1.16 -15.63 3.52
C GLY A 75 -0.98 -16.68 4.61
N TYR A 76 -1.93 -16.78 5.53
CA TYR A 76 -1.93 -17.81 6.57
C TYR A 76 -1.99 -19.23 5.99
N LEU A 77 -2.89 -19.46 5.04
CA LEU A 77 -2.99 -20.74 4.35
C LEU A 77 -1.69 -21.09 3.61
N LEU A 78 -1.12 -20.12 2.88
CA LEU A 78 0.13 -20.34 2.16
C LEU A 78 1.26 -20.75 3.11
N ILE A 79 1.40 -20.07 4.24
CA ILE A 79 2.41 -20.38 5.26
C ILE A 79 2.14 -21.77 5.86
N GLY A 80 0.88 -22.08 6.17
CA GLY A 80 0.50 -23.38 6.71
C GLY A 80 0.85 -24.55 5.78
N TYR A 81 0.59 -24.40 4.48
CA TYR A 81 0.95 -25.42 3.48
C TYR A 81 2.45 -25.55 3.23
N THR A 82 3.23 -24.50 3.47
CA THR A 82 4.66 -24.45 3.12
C THR A 82 5.60 -24.66 4.32
N GLY A 83 5.10 -25.28 5.39
CA GLY A 83 5.90 -25.67 6.54
C GLY A 83 5.75 -24.78 7.78
N GLY A 84 4.69 -23.99 7.86
CA GLY A 84 4.33 -23.20 9.05
C GLY A 84 5.43 -22.21 9.45
N LEU A 85 6.02 -22.41 10.62
CA LEU A 85 7.09 -21.53 11.15
C LEU A 85 8.33 -21.46 10.26
N ASN A 86 8.65 -22.54 9.53
CA ASN A 86 9.81 -22.61 8.63
C ASN A 86 9.50 -22.13 7.22
N SER A 87 8.26 -21.66 6.98
CA SER A 87 7.84 -21.16 5.67
C SER A 87 8.69 -19.97 5.22
N ARG A 88 9.10 -20.00 3.96
CA ARG A 88 9.81 -18.90 3.27
C ARG A 88 8.88 -17.74 2.93
N TYR A 89 7.57 -18.00 2.94
CA TYR A 89 6.54 -17.03 2.55
C TYR A 89 6.06 -16.13 3.67
N PHE A 90 6.73 -16.12 4.84
CA PHE A 90 6.33 -15.27 5.98
C PHE A 90 6.22 -13.77 5.60
N LEU A 91 7.00 -13.32 4.61
CA LEU A 91 6.95 -11.95 4.08
C LEU A 91 5.60 -11.57 3.48
N VAL A 92 4.80 -12.55 3.04
CA VAL A 92 3.45 -12.28 2.50
C VAL A 92 2.54 -11.66 3.55
N LEU A 93 2.78 -11.93 4.84
CA LEU A 93 2.06 -11.32 5.96
C LEU A 93 2.28 -9.81 6.09
N LEU A 94 3.29 -9.25 5.42
CA LEU A 94 3.46 -7.79 5.33
C LEU A 94 2.39 -7.12 4.47
N LEU A 95 1.81 -7.82 3.49
CA LEU A 95 0.82 -7.25 2.58
C LEU A 95 -0.40 -6.66 3.31
N PRO A 96 -1.08 -7.39 4.23
CA PRO A 96 -2.17 -6.81 5.00
C PRO A 96 -1.71 -5.66 5.90
N VAL A 97 -0.53 -5.76 6.53
CA VAL A 97 0.02 -4.71 7.42
C VAL A 97 0.28 -3.41 6.65
N VAL A 98 0.96 -3.49 5.51
CA VAL A 98 1.23 -2.33 4.65
C VAL A 98 -0.06 -1.72 4.11
N THR A 99 -1.03 -2.55 3.71
CA THR A 99 -2.33 -2.07 3.24
C THR A 99 -3.06 -1.29 4.33
N VAL A 100 -3.01 -1.76 5.59
CA VAL A 100 -3.63 -1.07 6.74
C VAL A 100 -2.88 0.22 7.07
N ALA A 101 -1.55 0.19 7.14
CA ALA A 101 -0.71 1.35 7.43
C ALA A 101 -0.99 2.51 6.47
N THR A 102 -1.11 2.21 5.17
CA THR A 102 -1.40 3.22 4.14
C THR A 102 -2.83 3.74 4.16
N THR A 103 -3.78 2.98 4.75
CA THR A 103 -5.22 3.28 4.63
C THR A 103 -5.84 3.81 5.91
N PHE A 104 -5.60 3.15 7.06
CA PHE A 104 -6.34 3.34 8.31
C PHE A 104 -5.55 4.05 9.42
N GLY A 105 -4.23 4.17 9.28
CA GLY A 105 -3.37 4.85 10.25
C GLY A 105 -2.81 3.94 11.34
N VAL A 106 -2.15 4.57 12.36
CA VAL A 106 -1.28 3.92 13.35
C VAL A 106 -2.00 2.86 14.18
N VAL A 107 -3.16 3.19 14.74
CA VAL A 107 -3.88 2.27 15.65
C VAL A 107 -4.32 1.00 14.93
N ALA A 108 -4.89 1.14 13.73
CA ALA A 108 -5.30 0.00 12.93
C ALA A 108 -4.09 -0.84 12.49
N MET A 109 -2.96 -0.20 12.17
CA MET A 109 -1.73 -0.88 11.83
C MET A 109 -1.20 -1.70 13.01
N LEU A 110 -1.17 -1.14 14.22
CA LEU A 110 -0.72 -1.86 15.43
C LEU A 110 -1.61 -3.08 15.71
N LEU A 111 -2.94 -2.91 15.63
CA LEU A 111 -3.88 -4.02 15.81
C LEU A 111 -3.69 -5.10 14.75
N THR A 112 -3.50 -4.72 13.49
CA THR A 112 -3.25 -5.68 12.40
C THR A 112 -1.90 -6.36 12.55
N SER A 113 -0.86 -5.65 12.96
CA SER A 113 0.45 -6.23 13.24
C SER A 113 0.38 -7.23 14.38
N LEU A 114 -0.34 -6.91 15.47
CA LEU A 114 -0.57 -7.84 16.57
C LEU A 114 -1.33 -9.09 16.11
N LEU A 115 -2.35 -8.92 15.29
CA LEU A 115 -3.13 -10.03 14.72
C LEU A 115 -2.27 -10.90 13.79
N VAL A 116 -1.43 -10.31 12.96
CA VAL A 116 -0.48 -11.02 12.09
C VAL A 116 0.55 -11.81 12.91
N VAL A 117 1.11 -11.19 13.94
CA VAL A 117 2.03 -11.86 14.88
C VAL A 117 1.33 -13.01 15.58
N GLY A 118 0.11 -12.81 16.07
CA GLY A 118 -0.69 -13.85 16.69
C GLY A 118 -1.01 -15.00 15.75
N ALA A 119 -1.40 -14.68 14.51
CA ALA A 119 -1.64 -15.68 13.46
C ALA A 119 -0.37 -16.47 13.13
N TYR A 120 0.80 -15.81 13.05
CA TYR A 120 2.06 -16.50 12.82
C TYR A 120 2.46 -17.38 14.02
N LEU A 121 2.31 -16.89 15.25
CA LEU A 121 2.58 -17.66 16.46
C LEU A 121 1.58 -18.81 16.65
N SER A 122 0.38 -18.77 16.08
CA SER A 122 -0.57 -19.87 16.18
C SER A 122 -0.04 -21.17 15.57
N PHE A 123 0.93 -21.10 14.64
CA PHE A 123 1.58 -22.31 14.12
C PHE A 123 2.37 -23.07 15.19
N LEU A 124 2.78 -22.43 16.30
CA LEU A 124 3.37 -23.12 17.45
C LEU A 124 2.40 -24.12 18.10
N LEU A 125 1.09 -23.90 17.99
CA LEU A 125 0.08 -24.81 18.52
C LEU A 125 -0.04 -26.12 17.75
N TYR A 126 0.44 -26.13 16.49
CA TYR A 126 0.41 -27.32 15.62
C TYR A 126 1.70 -28.14 15.68
N ILE A 127 2.70 -27.68 16.44
CA ILE A 127 3.94 -28.43 16.65
C ILE A 127 3.69 -29.54 17.67
N ASP A 128 4.09 -30.76 17.32
CA ASP A 128 4.13 -31.85 18.29
C ASP A 128 5.35 -31.69 19.20
N TRP A 129 5.13 -31.06 20.35
CA TRP A 129 6.16 -30.80 21.36
C TRP A 129 6.80 -32.04 21.95
N MET A 130 6.21 -33.25 21.74
CA MET A 130 6.80 -34.52 22.16
C MET A 130 7.87 -35.00 21.18
N ALA A 131 7.70 -34.65 19.90
CA ALA A 131 8.61 -35.08 18.82
C ALA A 131 9.60 -34.00 18.40
N TYR A 132 9.32 -32.73 18.68
CA TYR A 132 10.08 -31.58 18.17
C TYR A 132 10.44 -30.58 19.28
N VAL A 133 11.73 -30.40 19.51
CA VAL A 133 12.23 -29.39 20.44
C VAL A 133 12.86 -28.26 19.60
N LEU A 134 12.32 -27.04 19.74
CA LEU A 134 12.88 -25.86 19.11
C LEU A 134 14.33 -25.66 19.55
N GLY A 135 15.24 -25.71 18.60
CA GLY A 135 16.64 -25.38 18.83
C GLY A 135 16.88 -23.88 19.06
N PRO A 136 18.00 -23.48 19.70
CA PRO A 136 18.29 -22.07 19.93
C PRO A 136 18.36 -21.24 18.64
N SER A 137 18.81 -21.83 17.52
CA SER A 137 18.85 -21.21 16.21
C SER A 137 17.46 -20.93 15.65
N GLU A 138 16.51 -21.83 15.84
CA GLU A 138 15.14 -21.69 15.37
C GLU A 138 14.36 -20.63 16.16
N ILE A 139 14.62 -20.56 17.46
CA ILE A 139 14.07 -19.50 18.32
C ILE A 139 14.63 -18.14 17.90
N ALA A 140 15.91 -18.04 17.60
CA ALA A 140 16.53 -16.81 17.12
C ALA A 140 15.96 -16.39 15.76
N GLU A 141 15.76 -17.35 14.85
CA GLU A 141 15.15 -17.09 13.54
C GLU A 141 13.70 -16.62 13.68
N LEU A 142 12.90 -17.27 14.53
CA LEU A 142 11.54 -16.87 14.83
C LEU A 142 11.49 -15.44 15.39
N ALA A 143 12.35 -15.14 16.37
CA ALA A 143 12.45 -13.80 16.94
C ALA A 143 12.85 -12.75 15.90
N ALA A 144 13.80 -13.07 15.02
CA ALA A 144 14.21 -12.18 13.94
C ALA A 144 13.07 -11.92 12.92
N ARG A 145 12.30 -12.94 12.56
CA ARG A 145 11.13 -12.81 11.67
C ARG A 145 10.04 -11.93 12.29
N LEU A 146 9.74 -12.12 13.57
CA LEU A 146 8.76 -11.31 14.32
C LEU A 146 9.22 -9.85 14.43
N ALA A 147 10.50 -9.64 14.77
CA ALA A 147 11.09 -8.31 14.82
C ALA A 147 11.03 -7.62 13.46
N PHE A 148 11.34 -8.34 12.38
CA PHE A 148 11.27 -7.84 11.02
C PHE A 148 9.84 -7.42 10.62
N LEU A 149 8.83 -8.26 10.92
CA LEU A 149 7.42 -7.93 10.68
C LEU A 149 6.98 -6.66 11.40
N ALA A 150 7.37 -6.53 12.68
CA ALA A 150 7.07 -5.35 13.48
C ALA A 150 7.77 -4.09 12.95
N MET A 151 9.06 -4.18 12.61
CA MET A 151 9.83 -3.07 12.06
C MET A 151 9.31 -2.62 10.70
N ALA A 152 9.04 -3.55 9.80
CA ALA A 152 8.52 -3.25 8.46
C ALA A 152 7.13 -2.61 8.54
N GLY A 153 6.27 -3.07 9.44
CA GLY A 153 4.97 -2.46 9.71
C GLY A 153 5.10 -1.01 10.19
N ASN A 154 5.99 -0.78 11.16
CA ASN A 154 6.26 0.56 11.68
C ASN A 154 6.84 1.49 10.60
N LEU A 155 7.81 1.02 9.83
CA LEU A 155 8.38 1.79 8.72
C LEU A 155 7.32 2.16 7.68
N ALA A 156 6.50 1.19 7.28
CA ALA A 156 5.40 1.44 6.34
C ALA A 156 4.42 2.51 6.85
N ASN A 157 4.11 2.49 8.16
CA ASN A 157 3.27 3.50 8.77
C ASN A 157 3.92 4.89 8.77
N THR A 158 5.21 4.99 9.13
CA THR A 158 5.95 6.25 9.15
C THR A 158 5.97 6.87 7.75
N VAL A 159 6.32 6.08 6.73
CA VAL A 159 6.31 6.54 5.34
C VAL A 159 4.92 6.98 4.88
N ALA A 160 3.88 6.22 5.23
CA ALA A 160 2.50 6.55 4.88
C ALA A 160 2.05 7.86 5.54
N GLU A 161 2.43 8.09 6.79
CA GLU A 161 2.12 9.33 7.51
C GLU A 161 2.84 10.54 6.93
N ASP A 162 4.11 10.40 6.59
CA ASP A 162 4.88 11.47 5.94
C ASP A 162 4.31 11.84 4.57
N LEU A 163 3.92 10.85 3.77
CA LEU A 163 3.25 11.07 2.48
C LEU A 163 1.90 11.80 2.65
N ARG A 164 1.11 11.44 3.67
CA ARG A 164 -0.14 12.14 3.98
C ARG A 164 0.10 13.59 4.35
N ARG A 165 1.07 13.84 5.24
CA ARG A 165 1.46 15.20 5.66
C ARG A 165 1.95 16.03 4.47
N GLN A 166 2.75 15.43 3.58
CA GLN A 166 3.21 16.08 2.37
C GLN A 166 2.07 16.41 1.40
N SER A 167 1.15 15.49 1.19
CA SER A 167 -0.04 15.70 0.36
C SER A 167 -0.91 16.84 0.90
N GLU A 168 -1.07 16.91 2.21
CA GLU A 168 -1.85 17.97 2.86
C GLU A 168 -1.18 19.34 2.76
N ARG A 169 0.16 19.40 2.91
CA ARG A 169 0.92 20.63 2.66
C ARG A 169 0.79 21.10 1.20
N ASN A 170 0.95 20.19 0.26
CA ASN A 170 0.81 20.50 -1.18
C ASN A 170 -0.59 21.04 -1.50
N ARG A 171 -1.63 20.46 -0.90
CA ARG A 171 -2.99 20.94 -1.08
C ARG A 171 -3.17 22.35 -0.54
N ARG A 172 -2.69 22.64 0.68
CA ARG A 172 -2.74 23.98 1.27
C ARG A 172 -2.00 25.02 0.42
N THR A 173 -0.81 24.65 -0.08
CA THR A 173 -0.04 25.53 -0.99
C THR A 173 -0.80 25.79 -2.30
N ALA A 174 -1.44 24.79 -2.87
CA ALA A 174 -2.27 24.96 -4.06
C ALA A 174 -3.48 25.87 -3.81
N GLU A 175 -4.15 25.74 -2.67
CA GLU A 175 -5.24 26.61 -2.25
C GLU A 175 -4.77 28.05 -2.09
N GLN A 176 -3.63 28.28 -1.42
CA GLN A 176 -3.02 29.61 -1.26
C GLN A 176 -2.63 30.26 -2.60
N LEU A 177 -2.06 29.46 -3.52
CA LEU A 177 -1.73 29.93 -4.86
C LEU A 177 -2.98 30.31 -5.67
N ALA A 178 -4.04 29.52 -5.56
CA ALA A 178 -5.31 29.83 -6.22
C ALA A 178 -5.93 31.14 -5.69
N ASP A 179 -5.88 31.36 -4.37
CA ASP A 179 -6.37 32.60 -3.75
C ASP A 179 -5.52 33.80 -4.13
N ALA A 180 -4.19 33.68 -4.08
CA ALA A 180 -3.28 34.75 -4.52
C ALA A 180 -3.50 35.13 -5.99
N ASN A 181 -3.70 34.15 -6.87
CA ASN A 181 -3.99 34.38 -8.28
C ASN A 181 -5.34 35.09 -8.47
N ARG A 182 -6.36 34.73 -7.69
CA ARG A 182 -7.65 35.45 -7.71
C ARG A 182 -7.48 36.92 -7.31
N HIS A 183 -6.76 37.19 -6.24
CA HIS A 183 -6.51 38.56 -5.81
C HIS A 183 -5.71 39.36 -6.84
N LEU A 184 -4.74 38.76 -7.51
CA LEU A 184 -4.02 39.40 -8.60
C LEU A 184 -4.93 39.77 -9.77
N GLN A 185 -5.84 38.85 -10.17
CA GLN A 185 -6.82 39.11 -11.21
C GLN A 185 -7.76 40.27 -10.83
N GLU A 186 -8.25 40.28 -9.61
CA GLU A 186 -9.13 41.37 -9.09
C GLU A 186 -8.39 42.71 -9.10
N ALA A 187 -7.11 42.71 -8.68
CA ALA A 187 -6.28 43.92 -8.69
C ALA A 187 -6.01 44.42 -10.13
N GLU A 188 -5.70 43.50 -11.05
CA GLU A 188 -5.50 43.84 -12.46
C GLU A 188 -6.78 44.44 -13.09
N GLU A 189 -7.95 43.88 -12.78
CA GLU A 189 -9.22 44.41 -13.24
C GLU A 189 -9.53 45.80 -12.65
N ALA A 190 -9.18 46.01 -11.39
CA ALA A 190 -9.32 47.33 -10.75
C ALA A 190 -8.42 48.40 -11.42
N VAL A 191 -7.17 48.06 -11.70
CA VAL A 191 -6.23 48.94 -12.43
C VAL A 191 -6.76 49.25 -13.81
N ARG A 192 -7.16 48.25 -14.58
CA ARG A 192 -7.75 48.44 -15.92
C ARG A 192 -9.00 49.33 -15.91
N ARG A 193 -9.87 49.22 -14.87
CA ARG A 193 -11.02 50.13 -14.71
C ARG A 193 -10.58 51.57 -14.41
N SER A 194 -9.61 51.75 -13.56
CA SER A 194 -9.04 53.05 -13.23
C SER A 194 -8.43 53.72 -14.46
N ASP A 195 -7.62 53.01 -15.25
CA ASP A 195 -7.00 53.50 -16.46
C ASP A 195 -8.04 53.92 -17.51
N ARG A 196 -9.13 53.15 -17.67
CA ARG A 196 -10.23 53.55 -18.58
C ARG A 196 -10.95 54.82 -18.13
N LEU A 197 -11.18 54.96 -16.83
CA LEU A 197 -11.80 56.16 -16.27
C LEU A 197 -10.88 57.40 -16.42
N ALA A 198 -9.56 57.22 -16.21
CA ALA A 198 -8.58 58.29 -16.41
C ALA A 198 -8.52 58.73 -17.88
N ALA A 199 -8.52 57.76 -18.82
CA ALA A 199 -8.56 58.07 -20.25
C ALA A 199 -9.83 58.80 -20.69
N LEU A 200 -10.98 58.42 -20.15
CA LEU A 200 -12.24 59.13 -20.41
C LEU A 200 -12.25 60.55 -19.82
N GLY A 201 -11.68 60.73 -18.63
CA GLY A 201 -11.54 62.04 -18.00
C GLY A 201 -10.65 63.03 -18.80
N GLN A 202 -9.60 62.50 -19.44
CA GLN A 202 -8.72 63.32 -20.30
C GLN A 202 -9.36 63.75 -21.63
N LEU A 203 -10.33 62.98 -22.15
CA LEU A 203 -11.04 63.28 -23.36
C LEU A 203 -12.17 64.32 -23.19
N THR A 204 -12.60 64.53 -21.94
CA THR A 204 -13.71 65.47 -21.59
C THR A 204 -13.23 66.80 -21.02
N ALA A 205 -11.93 66.97 -20.83
CA ALA A 205 -11.30 68.24 -20.47
C ALA A 205 -10.69 68.96 -21.71
#